data_ea4be1bd634e9a121f0fb4207a3a74a7
#
_entry.id   ea4be1bd634e9a121f0fb4207a3a74a7
#
_cell.length_a   1.000
_cell.length_b   1.000
_cell.length_c   1.000
_cell.angle_alpha   90.00
_cell.angle_beta   90.00
_cell.angle_gamma   90.00
#
_symmetry.space_group_name_H-M   'P 1'
#
loop_
_entity.id
_entity.type
_entity.pdbx_description
1 polymer ?
#
loop_
_entity_poly.entity_id
_entity_poly.type
_entity_poly.pdbx_seq_one_letter_code
_entity_poly.pdbx_strand_id
1 'polypeptide(L)'
;NEDYEAAGATIVPTPADAWSQQMVVKVKEPKAEEFQYLREDLTLFTYLHLAAYPAVAEALLAAKTTGVAYETVQTADGGLPLLAPMSEVAGRLAPQMGAHFLERHKGGRGVLMGGVPGVSPAKVVVLGAGNVGWSSAVIAAGMEAEVTVLDKNLDRLRYVDQIHKGRISTLASNQGSIERTVMEADLVIGAVLVAGGRAPVVVTEDLVKQMKPRAVIVDVAVDQGGCIETTRETTHDEPVYEMHGVVHYAVGNMPGAVPHTSTYALTNATLPYQFEVAVYGAIGAARRNPAIAHGLNTVNGSHANAIVAASLGATAVDALG
;
A
#
# COMPACT_ATOMS: atom_id res chain seq x y z
N ASN A 1 -20.35 -19.08 -4.00
CA ASN A 1 -20.18 -20.12 -2.96
C ASN A 1 -19.89 -21.49 -3.60
N GLU A 2 -20.60 -21.86 -4.67
CA GLU A 2 -20.49 -23.18 -5.32
C GLU A 2 -19.04 -23.59 -5.67
N ASP A 3 -18.23 -22.68 -6.17
CA ASP A 3 -16.82 -22.94 -6.51
C ASP A 3 -15.97 -23.28 -5.27
N TYR A 4 -16.25 -22.63 -4.14
CA TYR A 4 -15.56 -22.93 -2.87
C TYR A 4 -15.96 -24.30 -2.33
N GLU A 5 -17.26 -24.62 -2.38
CA GLU A 5 -17.78 -25.93 -1.96
C GLU A 5 -17.23 -27.04 -2.86
N ALA A 6 -17.20 -26.83 -4.17
CA ALA A 6 -16.60 -27.77 -5.12
C ALA A 6 -15.10 -28.01 -4.87
N ALA A 7 -14.39 -27.00 -4.34
CA ALA A 7 -13.00 -27.10 -3.92
C ALA A 7 -12.82 -27.72 -2.52
N GLY A 8 -13.90 -28.12 -1.85
CA GLY A 8 -13.87 -28.76 -0.52
C GLY A 8 -13.98 -27.79 0.66
N ALA A 9 -14.29 -26.53 0.44
CA ALA A 9 -14.54 -25.58 1.52
C ALA A 9 -15.96 -25.73 2.09
N THR A 10 -16.10 -25.44 3.38
CA THR A 10 -17.42 -25.34 4.03
C THR A 10 -17.85 -23.89 4.14
N ILE A 11 -18.97 -23.54 3.54
CA ILE A 11 -19.57 -22.22 3.71
C ILE A 11 -20.34 -22.19 5.03
N VAL A 12 -19.94 -21.29 5.92
CA VAL A 12 -20.57 -21.13 7.24
C VAL A 12 -21.54 -19.97 7.25
N PRO A 13 -22.64 -20.05 8.04
CA PRO A 13 -23.75 -19.09 7.98
C PRO A 13 -23.43 -17.74 8.63
N THR A 14 -22.52 -17.70 9.62
CA THR A 14 -22.24 -16.48 10.39
C THR A 14 -20.75 -16.15 10.45
N PRO A 15 -20.39 -14.87 10.63
CA PRO A 15 -19.00 -14.50 10.90
C PRO A 15 -18.44 -15.22 12.14
N ALA A 16 -19.22 -15.41 13.20
CA ALA A 16 -18.79 -16.09 14.41
C ALA A 16 -18.29 -17.52 14.13
N ASP A 17 -18.95 -18.25 13.22
CA ASP A 17 -18.53 -19.60 12.84
C ASP A 17 -17.17 -19.60 12.15
N ALA A 18 -16.91 -18.64 11.26
CA ALA A 18 -15.61 -18.47 10.60
C ALA A 18 -14.52 -18.06 11.61
N TRP A 19 -14.83 -17.11 12.50
CA TRP A 19 -13.89 -16.64 13.53
C TRP A 19 -13.64 -17.68 14.65
N SER A 20 -14.45 -18.72 14.77
CA SER A 20 -14.24 -19.80 15.75
C SER A 20 -13.01 -20.68 15.44
N GLN A 21 -12.46 -20.57 14.24
CA GLN A 21 -11.31 -21.38 13.80
C GLN A 21 -10.00 -20.91 14.48
N GLN A 22 -9.02 -21.81 14.60
CA GLN A 22 -7.70 -21.51 15.20
C GLN A 22 -6.90 -20.47 14.39
N MET A 23 -7.11 -20.42 13.08
CA MET A 23 -6.50 -19.43 12.18
C MET A 23 -7.57 -18.78 11.33
N VAL A 24 -7.57 -17.46 11.32
CA VAL A 24 -8.41 -16.65 10.43
C VAL A 24 -7.53 -15.89 9.44
N VAL A 25 -7.88 -16.02 8.16
CA VAL A 25 -7.22 -15.33 7.05
C VAL A 25 -8.18 -14.29 6.50
N LYS A 26 -7.72 -13.06 6.38
CA LYS A 26 -8.48 -11.94 5.79
C LYS A 26 -7.62 -11.18 4.79
N VAL A 27 -8.21 -10.19 4.13
CA VAL A 27 -7.47 -9.24 3.30
C VAL A 27 -7.09 -8.01 4.11
N LYS A 28 -8.04 -7.40 4.82
CA LYS A 28 -7.85 -6.17 5.60
C LYS A 28 -7.97 -6.43 7.11
N GLU A 29 -7.49 -5.48 7.88
CA GLU A 29 -7.59 -5.46 9.34
C GLU A 29 -9.03 -5.74 9.83
N PRO A 30 -9.20 -6.26 11.05
CA PRO A 30 -10.52 -6.47 11.62
C PRO A 30 -11.20 -5.12 11.87
N LYS A 31 -12.49 -5.06 11.56
CA LYS A 31 -13.36 -3.92 11.87
C LYS A 31 -13.79 -3.94 13.34
N ALA A 32 -14.27 -2.82 13.86
CA ALA A 32 -14.68 -2.70 15.26
C ALA A 32 -15.71 -3.76 15.68
N GLU A 33 -16.66 -4.10 14.83
CA GLU A 33 -17.64 -5.16 15.07
C GLU A 33 -17.05 -6.57 15.12
N GLU A 34 -15.84 -6.77 14.60
CA GLU A 34 -15.13 -8.05 14.62
C GLU A 34 -14.22 -8.22 15.86
N PHE A 35 -13.96 -7.15 16.62
CA PHE A 35 -13.10 -7.22 17.82
C PHE A 35 -13.63 -8.19 18.87
N GLN A 36 -14.95 -8.43 18.94
CA GLN A 36 -15.58 -9.40 19.82
C GLN A 36 -15.15 -10.85 19.58
N TYR A 37 -14.58 -11.15 18.39
CA TYR A 37 -14.12 -12.50 18.04
C TYR A 37 -12.64 -12.73 18.32
N LEU A 38 -11.90 -11.67 18.67
CA LEU A 38 -10.48 -11.79 19.02
C LEU A 38 -10.30 -12.54 20.32
N ARG A 39 -9.29 -13.40 20.40
CA ARG A 39 -9.02 -14.24 21.58
C ARG A 39 -7.58 -14.75 21.59
N GLU A 40 -7.11 -15.24 22.72
CA GLU A 40 -5.72 -15.64 22.95
C GLU A 40 -5.23 -16.80 22.08
N ASP A 41 -6.09 -17.77 21.75
CA ASP A 41 -5.76 -18.95 20.93
C ASP A 41 -5.93 -18.71 19.40
N LEU A 42 -6.26 -17.50 19.00
CA LEU A 42 -6.46 -17.13 17.61
C LEU A 42 -5.16 -16.67 16.96
N THR A 43 -4.85 -17.23 15.79
CA THR A 43 -3.91 -16.63 14.83
C THR A 43 -4.68 -15.86 13.77
N LEU A 44 -4.45 -14.56 13.68
CA LEU A 44 -5.00 -13.71 12.63
C LEU A 44 -3.91 -13.38 11.60
N PHE A 45 -4.10 -13.80 10.35
CA PHE A 45 -3.16 -13.57 9.25
C PHE A 45 -3.80 -12.71 8.16
N THR A 46 -3.41 -11.44 8.07
CA THR A 46 -4.04 -10.42 7.22
C THR A 46 -3.13 -9.19 7.09
N TYR A 47 -3.49 -8.18 6.29
CA TYR A 47 -2.98 -6.84 6.49
C TYR A 47 -3.53 -6.29 7.82
N LEU A 48 -2.68 -5.74 8.65
CA LEU A 48 -3.05 -5.19 9.96
C LEU A 48 -2.95 -3.67 10.02
N HIS A 49 -1.98 -3.07 9.34
CA HIS A 49 -1.74 -1.62 9.27
C HIS A 49 -1.76 -0.92 10.66
N LEU A 50 -1.22 -1.57 11.69
CA LEU A 50 -1.37 -1.16 13.09
C LEU A 50 -0.89 0.28 13.36
N ALA A 51 0.13 0.75 12.64
CA ALA A 51 0.61 2.13 12.77
C ALA A 51 -0.43 3.17 12.33
N ALA A 52 -1.33 2.81 11.41
CA ALA A 52 -2.43 3.67 10.94
C ALA A 52 -3.73 3.46 11.77
N TYR A 53 -3.92 2.27 12.33
CA TYR A 53 -5.13 1.88 13.07
C TYR A 53 -4.80 1.44 14.52
N PRO A 54 -4.43 2.37 15.43
CA PRO A 54 -4.06 2.04 16.82
C PRO A 54 -5.12 1.23 17.57
N ALA A 55 -6.41 1.47 17.33
CA ALA A 55 -7.50 0.72 17.95
C ALA A 55 -7.48 -0.78 17.61
N VAL A 56 -7.01 -1.15 16.41
CA VAL A 56 -6.81 -2.57 16.05
C VAL A 56 -5.68 -3.16 16.87
N ALA A 57 -4.58 -2.43 17.05
CA ALA A 57 -3.46 -2.87 17.88
C ALA A 57 -3.91 -3.10 19.33
N GLU A 58 -4.61 -2.13 19.93
CA GLU A 58 -5.15 -2.24 21.28
C GLU A 58 -6.07 -3.46 21.46
N ALA A 59 -6.97 -3.70 20.50
CA ALA A 59 -7.88 -4.83 20.54
C ALA A 59 -7.14 -6.18 20.46
N LEU A 60 -6.13 -6.30 19.57
CA LEU A 60 -5.30 -7.51 19.45
C LEU A 60 -4.49 -7.78 20.71
N LEU A 61 -3.90 -6.74 21.31
CA LEU A 61 -3.13 -6.85 22.57
C LEU A 61 -4.03 -7.23 23.75
N ALA A 62 -5.18 -6.58 23.89
CA ALA A 62 -6.13 -6.86 24.97
C ALA A 62 -6.67 -8.30 24.89
N ALA A 63 -6.95 -8.80 23.70
CA ALA A 63 -7.40 -10.16 23.44
C ALA A 63 -6.26 -11.18 23.41
N LYS A 64 -4.98 -10.75 23.49
CA LYS A 64 -3.77 -11.56 23.35
C LYS A 64 -3.70 -12.35 22.04
N THR A 65 -4.40 -11.89 21.01
CA THR A 65 -4.44 -12.54 19.69
C THR A 65 -3.06 -12.48 19.03
N THR A 66 -2.62 -13.59 18.43
CA THR A 66 -1.42 -13.62 17.62
C THR A 66 -1.72 -13.01 16.24
N GLY A 67 -1.16 -11.83 15.97
CA GLY A 67 -1.30 -11.12 14.71
C GLY A 67 -0.09 -11.30 13.81
N VAL A 68 -0.29 -11.90 12.64
CA VAL A 68 0.71 -12.02 11.57
C VAL A 68 0.32 -11.08 10.45
N ALA A 69 1.12 -10.02 10.23
CA ALA A 69 0.80 -9.00 9.25
C ALA A 69 1.47 -9.28 7.90
N TYR A 70 0.69 -9.26 6.82
CA TYR A 70 1.20 -9.43 5.46
C TYR A 70 2.27 -8.39 5.11
N GLU A 71 2.05 -7.13 5.50
CA GLU A 71 2.91 -6.00 5.16
C GLU A 71 4.25 -5.99 5.88
N THR A 72 4.44 -6.81 6.90
CA THR A 72 5.70 -6.93 7.64
C THR A 72 6.41 -8.26 7.44
N VAL A 73 5.81 -9.24 6.75
CA VAL A 73 6.55 -10.42 6.27
C VAL A 73 7.66 -9.96 5.36
N GLN A 74 8.93 -10.18 5.76
CA GLN A 74 10.08 -9.61 5.08
C GLN A 74 11.19 -10.64 4.88
N THR A 75 11.64 -10.80 3.64
CA THR A 75 12.76 -11.68 3.27
C THR A 75 14.12 -11.05 3.65
N ALA A 76 15.17 -11.86 3.67
CA ALA A 76 16.51 -11.44 4.10
C ALA A 76 17.12 -10.31 3.24
N ASP A 77 16.72 -10.19 2.00
CA ASP A 77 17.08 -9.10 1.08
C ASP A 77 16.23 -7.83 1.26
N GLY A 78 15.32 -7.80 2.26
CA GLY A 78 14.43 -6.70 2.55
C GLY A 78 13.15 -6.68 1.69
N GLY A 79 12.93 -7.69 0.86
CA GLY A 79 11.71 -7.84 0.07
C GLY A 79 10.47 -8.04 0.94
N LEU A 80 9.32 -7.53 0.49
CA LEU A 80 8.02 -7.66 1.17
C LEU A 80 7.08 -8.49 0.29
N PRO A 81 7.23 -9.83 0.28
CA PRO A 81 6.60 -10.71 -0.71
C PRO A 81 5.07 -10.69 -0.68
N LEU A 82 4.47 -10.41 0.47
CA LEU A 82 3.02 -10.39 0.62
C LEU A 82 2.42 -8.98 0.42
N LEU A 83 3.24 -7.92 0.48
CA LEU A 83 2.83 -6.56 0.16
C LEU A 83 3.04 -6.24 -1.33
N ALA A 84 4.08 -6.79 -1.94
CA ALA A 84 4.47 -6.50 -3.32
C ALA A 84 3.32 -6.64 -4.33
N PRO A 85 2.49 -7.71 -4.34
CA PRO A 85 1.40 -7.87 -5.31
C PRO A 85 0.38 -6.72 -5.25
N MET A 86 -0.01 -6.30 -4.06
CA MET A 86 -0.97 -5.19 -3.91
C MET A 86 -0.34 -3.85 -4.26
N SER A 87 0.94 -3.68 -3.93
CA SER A 87 1.73 -2.52 -4.36
C SER A 87 1.84 -2.42 -5.89
N GLU A 88 2.01 -3.55 -6.57
CA GLU A 88 2.06 -3.61 -8.03
C GLU A 88 0.71 -3.30 -8.67
N VAL A 89 -0.38 -3.85 -8.11
CA VAL A 89 -1.74 -3.56 -8.60
C VAL A 89 -2.06 -2.07 -8.40
N ALA A 90 -1.85 -1.53 -7.19
CA ALA A 90 -2.09 -0.12 -6.90
C ALA A 90 -1.23 0.80 -7.78
N GLY A 91 0.06 0.46 -7.94
CA GLY A 91 0.96 1.21 -8.79
C GLY A 91 0.53 1.26 -10.26
N ARG A 92 0.03 0.14 -10.81
CA ARG A 92 -0.50 0.11 -12.18
C ARG A 92 -1.83 0.84 -12.32
N LEU A 93 -2.65 0.83 -11.27
CA LEU A 93 -3.95 1.52 -11.26
C LEU A 93 -3.79 3.05 -11.13
N ALA A 94 -2.77 3.52 -10.41
CA ALA A 94 -2.58 4.94 -10.14
C ALA A 94 -2.53 5.82 -11.41
N PRO A 95 -1.78 5.50 -12.49
CA PRO A 95 -1.81 6.27 -13.72
C PRO A 95 -3.16 6.22 -14.45
N GLN A 96 -3.91 5.12 -14.36
CA GLN A 96 -5.25 5.02 -14.95
C GLN A 96 -6.20 6.00 -14.28
N MET A 97 -6.19 6.04 -12.94
CA MET A 97 -7.00 6.99 -12.17
C MET A 97 -6.53 8.42 -12.42
N GLY A 98 -5.21 8.65 -12.43
CA GLY A 98 -4.62 9.94 -12.79
C GLY A 98 -5.09 10.46 -14.16
N ALA A 99 -5.06 9.61 -15.18
CA ALA A 99 -5.52 9.94 -16.52
C ALA A 99 -7.02 10.28 -16.55
N HIS A 100 -7.84 9.47 -15.85
CA HIS A 100 -9.29 9.68 -15.75
C HIS A 100 -9.62 11.01 -15.09
N PHE A 101 -8.96 11.35 -13.96
CA PHE A 101 -9.23 12.59 -13.26
C PHE A 101 -8.53 13.81 -13.85
N LEU A 102 -7.59 13.64 -14.80
CA LEU A 102 -7.09 14.75 -15.64
C LEU A 102 -8.12 15.27 -16.65
N GLU A 103 -9.16 14.46 -16.96
CA GLU A 103 -10.23 14.86 -17.86
C GLU A 103 -11.00 16.08 -17.31
N ARG A 104 -11.38 17.02 -18.19
CA ARG A 104 -12.01 18.28 -17.78
C ARG A 104 -13.31 18.08 -17.01
N HIS A 105 -14.15 17.16 -17.43
CA HIS A 105 -15.45 16.90 -16.80
C HIS A 105 -15.34 16.15 -15.45
N LYS A 106 -14.16 15.64 -15.13
CA LYS A 106 -13.83 15.02 -13.84
C LYS A 106 -13.14 15.99 -12.86
N GLY A 107 -13.03 17.25 -13.20
CA GLY A 107 -12.39 18.27 -12.39
C GLY A 107 -10.96 18.61 -12.80
N GLY A 108 -10.34 17.80 -13.64
CA GLY A 108 -8.94 17.92 -14.07
C GLY A 108 -8.68 19.05 -15.05
N ARG A 109 -7.41 19.17 -15.43
CA ARG A 109 -6.88 20.19 -16.32
C ARG A 109 -7.36 20.05 -17.78
N GLY A 110 -7.88 18.89 -18.18
CA GLY A 110 -8.20 18.56 -19.57
C GLY A 110 -6.94 18.23 -20.38
N VAL A 111 -5.98 17.54 -19.78
CA VAL A 111 -4.72 17.13 -20.41
C VAL A 111 -4.77 15.63 -20.70
N LEU A 112 -4.39 15.26 -21.92
CA LEU A 112 -4.25 13.86 -22.32
C LEU A 112 -2.85 13.34 -21.94
N MET A 113 -2.76 12.15 -21.38
CA MET A 113 -1.50 11.60 -20.87
C MET A 113 -0.40 11.59 -21.93
N GLY A 114 -0.65 11.04 -23.12
CA GLY A 114 0.32 10.94 -24.20
C GLY A 114 0.43 12.17 -25.11
N GLY A 115 -0.38 13.21 -24.89
CA GLY A 115 -0.48 14.32 -25.84
C GLY A 115 -0.99 13.87 -27.21
N VAL A 116 -0.69 14.66 -28.23
CA VAL A 116 -0.90 14.31 -29.66
C VAL A 116 0.17 15.03 -30.50
N PRO A 117 0.41 14.66 -31.77
CA PRO A 117 1.35 15.38 -32.60
C PRO A 117 1.13 16.91 -32.59
N GLY A 118 2.14 17.66 -32.17
CA GLY A 118 2.10 19.10 -31.98
C GLY A 118 1.65 19.58 -30.61
N VAL A 119 1.26 18.68 -29.68
CA VAL A 119 0.89 19.00 -28.30
C VAL A 119 1.65 18.08 -27.33
N SER A 120 2.34 18.67 -26.37
CA SER A 120 3.14 17.90 -25.40
C SER A 120 2.29 16.96 -24.54
N PRO A 121 2.84 15.82 -24.12
CA PRO A 121 2.19 14.92 -23.18
C PRO A 121 2.09 15.52 -21.77
N ALA A 122 1.32 14.89 -20.92
CA ALA A 122 1.23 15.24 -19.49
C ALA A 122 2.58 15.00 -18.80
N LYS A 123 2.94 15.89 -17.88
CA LYS A 123 4.08 15.73 -16.97
C LYS A 123 3.63 14.92 -15.74
N VAL A 124 4.17 13.72 -15.60
CA VAL A 124 3.88 12.80 -14.49
C VAL A 124 5.10 12.71 -13.58
N VAL A 125 4.90 13.02 -12.30
CA VAL A 125 5.92 12.90 -11.26
C VAL A 125 5.56 11.76 -10.32
N VAL A 126 6.49 10.81 -10.17
CA VAL A 126 6.35 9.67 -9.26
C VAL A 126 7.32 9.82 -8.10
N LEU A 127 6.80 9.92 -6.89
CA LEU A 127 7.56 10.08 -5.66
C LEU A 127 7.78 8.70 -5.01
N GLY A 128 8.99 8.18 -5.14
CA GLY A 128 9.41 6.83 -4.72
C GLY A 128 9.56 5.87 -5.91
N ALA A 129 10.65 5.10 -5.93
CA ALA A 129 10.96 4.07 -6.93
C ALA A 129 10.86 2.63 -6.36
N GLY A 130 9.98 2.43 -5.36
CA GLY A 130 9.61 1.10 -4.85
C GLY A 130 8.63 0.40 -5.79
N ASN A 131 8.01 -0.71 -5.35
CA ASN A 131 7.08 -1.50 -6.17
C ASN A 131 5.91 -0.67 -6.74
N VAL A 132 5.33 0.20 -5.92
CA VAL A 132 4.26 1.13 -6.36
C VAL A 132 4.79 2.08 -7.42
N GLY A 133 5.85 2.83 -7.10
CA GLY A 133 6.36 3.88 -7.98
C GLY A 133 6.91 3.33 -9.30
N TRP A 134 7.64 2.22 -9.24
CA TRP A 134 8.10 1.52 -10.44
C TRP A 134 6.93 1.12 -11.34
N SER A 135 5.92 0.45 -10.77
CA SER A 135 4.73 0.04 -11.53
C SER A 135 3.97 1.24 -12.11
N SER A 136 3.87 2.33 -11.36
CA SER A 136 3.25 3.58 -11.84
C SER A 136 4.03 4.19 -13.00
N ALA A 137 5.34 4.28 -12.87
CA ALA A 137 6.20 4.87 -13.89
C ALA A 137 6.13 4.10 -15.23
N VAL A 138 6.14 2.76 -15.14
CA VAL A 138 6.03 1.88 -16.34
C VAL A 138 4.71 2.12 -17.07
N ILE A 139 3.58 2.16 -16.35
CA ILE A 139 2.27 2.35 -16.97
C ILE A 139 2.14 3.78 -17.52
N ALA A 140 2.54 4.81 -16.77
CA ALA A 140 2.50 6.19 -17.25
C ALA A 140 3.38 6.39 -18.50
N ALA A 141 4.57 5.81 -18.55
CA ALA A 141 5.43 5.80 -19.72
C ALA A 141 4.82 5.00 -20.88
N GLY A 142 4.11 3.89 -20.59
CA GLY A 142 3.33 3.15 -21.59
C GLY A 142 2.17 3.94 -22.20
N MET A 143 1.61 4.89 -21.43
CA MET A 143 0.62 5.87 -21.90
C MET A 143 1.28 7.09 -22.59
N GLU A 144 2.57 7.04 -22.84
CA GLU A 144 3.38 8.05 -23.53
C GLU A 144 3.52 9.39 -22.78
N ALA A 145 3.30 9.40 -21.46
CA ALA A 145 3.52 10.59 -20.63
C ALA A 145 5.03 10.92 -20.50
N GLU A 146 5.33 12.18 -20.20
CA GLU A 146 6.66 12.62 -19.75
C GLU A 146 6.80 12.27 -18.25
N VAL A 147 7.54 11.20 -17.95
CA VAL A 147 7.62 10.62 -16.59
C VAL A 147 8.94 10.97 -15.92
N THR A 148 8.86 11.48 -14.70
CA THR A 148 10.00 11.68 -13.80
C THR A 148 9.79 10.90 -12.50
N VAL A 149 10.75 10.06 -12.13
CA VAL A 149 10.75 9.29 -10.88
C VAL A 149 11.78 9.87 -9.91
N LEU A 150 11.38 10.08 -8.67
CA LEU A 150 12.27 10.56 -7.60
C LEU A 150 12.40 9.49 -6.50
N ASP A 151 13.64 9.17 -6.10
CA ASP A 151 13.91 8.30 -4.95
C ASP A 151 15.20 8.76 -4.24
N LYS A 152 15.32 8.45 -2.94
CA LYS A 152 16.56 8.63 -2.19
C LYS A 152 17.57 7.54 -2.48
N ASN A 153 17.10 6.34 -2.88
CA ASN A 153 17.94 5.20 -3.18
C ASN A 153 18.40 5.24 -4.65
N LEU A 154 19.69 5.55 -4.86
CA LEU A 154 20.28 5.64 -6.19
C LEU A 154 20.31 4.29 -6.93
N ASP A 155 20.35 3.16 -6.24
CA ASP A 155 20.36 1.85 -6.90
C ASP A 155 19.02 1.55 -7.53
N ARG A 156 17.91 1.93 -6.88
CA ARG A 156 16.57 1.87 -7.49
C ARG A 156 16.48 2.77 -8.72
N LEU A 157 17.00 3.99 -8.66
CA LEU A 157 17.04 4.90 -9.81
C LEU A 157 17.87 4.33 -10.96
N ARG A 158 19.04 3.73 -10.68
CA ARG A 158 19.87 3.02 -11.69
C ARG A 158 19.10 1.90 -12.37
N TYR A 159 18.34 1.12 -11.58
CA TYR A 159 17.51 0.04 -12.12
C TYR A 159 16.44 0.59 -13.10
N VAL A 160 15.75 1.67 -12.74
CA VAL A 160 14.79 2.36 -13.59
C VAL A 160 15.46 2.84 -14.89
N ASP A 161 16.59 3.53 -14.78
CA ASP A 161 17.33 4.11 -15.91
C ASP A 161 17.82 3.03 -16.88
N GLN A 162 18.40 1.95 -16.38
CA GLN A 162 18.91 0.84 -17.21
C GLN A 162 17.84 0.15 -18.05
N ILE A 163 16.61 -0.01 -17.48
CA ILE A 163 15.52 -0.68 -18.19
C ILE A 163 14.86 0.26 -19.20
N HIS A 164 14.64 1.52 -18.84
CA HIS A 164 13.88 2.45 -19.69
C HIS A 164 14.73 3.32 -20.61
N LYS A 165 16.06 3.30 -20.48
CA LYS A 165 17.01 3.91 -21.41
C LYS A 165 16.64 5.36 -21.78
N GLY A 166 16.36 6.18 -20.76
CA GLY A 166 16.01 7.60 -20.92
C GLY A 166 14.52 7.87 -21.24
N ARG A 167 13.66 6.86 -21.36
CA ARG A 167 12.21 7.07 -21.52
C ARG A 167 11.54 7.53 -20.23
N ILE A 168 12.14 7.21 -19.09
CA ILE A 168 11.75 7.68 -17.75
C ILE A 168 12.94 8.45 -17.19
N SER A 169 12.74 9.71 -16.85
CA SER A 169 13.74 10.52 -16.18
C SER A 169 13.83 10.13 -14.71
N THR A 170 15.05 10.09 -14.16
CA THR A 170 15.29 9.76 -12.76
C THR A 170 15.99 10.92 -12.06
N LEU A 171 15.55 11.27 -10.86
CA LEU A 171 16.14 12.32 -10.04
C LEU A 171 16.35 11.86 -8.59
N ALA A 172 17.46 12.26 -7.97
CA ALA A 172 17.63 12.10 -6.53
C ALA A 172 16.58 12.92 -5.78
N SER A 173 15.86 12.26 -4.85
CA SER A 173 14.82 12.88 -4.05
C SER A 173 15.44 13.78 -2.97
N ASN A 174 15.31 15.07 -3.14
CA ASN A 174 15.59 16.11 -2.16
C ASN A 174 14.55 17.21 -2.28
N GLN A 175 14.48 18.12 -1.31
CA GLN A 175 13.47 19.17 -1.29
C GLN A 175 13.42 19.97 -2.62
N GLY A 176 14.55 20.44 -3.12
CA GLY A 176 14.59 21.26 -4.33
C GLY A 176 14.19 20.50 -5.60
N SER A 177 14.50 19.18 -5.72
CA SER A 177 14.04 18.38 -6.86
C SER A 177 12.54 18.09 -6.79
N ILE A 178 12.01 17.83 -5.58
CA ILE A 178 10.57 17.64 -5.36
C ILE A 178 9.82 18.94 -5.71
N GLU A 179 10.23 20.08 -5.17
CA GLU A 179 9.58 21.36 -5.41
C GLU A 179 9.51 21.68 -6.91
N ARG A 180 10.61 21.64 -7.62
CA ARG A 180 10.66 21.94 -9.07
C ARG A 180 9.78 21.03 -9.89
N THR A 181 9.80 19.73 -9.61
CA THR A 181 9.04 18.77 -10.42
C THR A 181 7.56 18.79 -10.12
N VAL A 182 7.18 18.90 -8.83
CA VAL A 182 5.78 18.91 -8.40
C VAL A 182 5.05 20.17 -8.89
N MET A 183 5.69 21.35 -8.85
CA MET A 183 5.09 22.58 -9.39
C MET A 183 4.78 22.49 -10.89
N GLU A 184 5.57 21.74 -11.65
CA GLU A 184 5.38 21.57 -13.08
C GLU A 184 4.53 20.34 -13.46
N ALA A 185 4.15 19.50 -12.50
CA ALA A 185 3.39 18.29 -12.75
C ALA A 185 1.95 18.57 -13.16
N ASP A 186 1.43 17.73 -14.05
CA ASP A 186 0.00 17.60 -14.30
C ASP A 186 -0.59 16.46 -13.45
N LEU A 187 0.22 15.44 -13.15
CA LEU A 187 -0.10 14.33 -12.27
C LEU A 187 1.08 14.05 -11.33
N VAL A 188 0.80 14.00 -10.02
CA VAL A 188 1.75 13.54 -8.99
C VAL A 188 1.24 12.22 -8.42
N ILE A 189 2.12 11.20 -8.38
CA ILE A 189 1.82 9.90 -7.77
C ILE A 189 2.69 9.73 -6.53
N GLY A 190 2.06 9.72 -5.36
CA GLY A 190 2.70 9.47 -4.07
C GLY A 190 2.91 7.97 -3.84
N ALA A 191 4.16 7.53 -3.81
CA ALA A 191 4.54 6.11 -3.72
C ALA A 191 5.66 5.87 -2.69
N VAL A 192 5.77 6.75 -1.69
CA VAL A 192 6.73 6.61 -0.59
C VAL A 192 6.13 5.77 0.51
N LEU A 193 6.84 4.71 0.91
CA LEU A 193 6.38 3.72 1.87
C LEU A 193 7.48 3.40 2.88
N VAL A 194 7.06 3.19 4.14
CA VAL A 194 7.87 2.58 5.20
C VAL A 194 7.18 1.30 5.67
N ALA A 195 7.83 0.15 5.52
CA ALA A 195 7.23 -1.13 5.89
C ALA A 195 6.84 -1.16 7.37
N GLY A 196 5.55 -1.36 7.65
CA GLY A 196 5.00 -1.39 9.01
C GLY A 196 4.95 -0.04 9.73
N GLY A 197 5.45 1.05 9.11
CA GLY A 197 5.48 2.40 9.67
C GLY A 197 4.57 3.38 8.95
N ARG A 198 4.52 4.62 9.45
CA ARG A 198 3.81 5.72 8.81
C ARG A 198 4.65 6.29 7.66
N ALA A 199 4.01 6.61 6.53
CA ALA A 199 4.68 7.28 5.41
C ALA A 199 5.17 8.69 5.83
N PRO A 200 6.40 9.10 5.44
CA PRO A 200 6.85 10.46 5.67
C PRO A 200 6.14 11.41 4.69
N VAL A 201 5.77 12.59 5.17
CA VAL A 201 5.30 13.68 4.31
C VAL A 201 6.47 14.20 3.47
N VAL A 202 6.33 14.16 2.15
CA VAL A 202 7.35 14.65 1.19
C VAL A 202 6.87 15.82 0.34
N VAL A 203 5.55 16.04 0.25
CA VAL A 203 4.92 17.19 -0.39
C VAL A 203 4.11 17.94 0.66
N THR A 204 4.53 19.16 0.97
CA THR A 204 3.85 20.02 1.94
C THR A 204 2.59 20.66 1.35
N GLU A 205 1.68 21.12 2.19
CA GLU A 205 0.49 21.87 1.77
C GLU A 205 0.87 23.13 0.98
N ASP A 206 1.95 23.82 1.39
CA ASP A 206 2.42 25.02 0.68
C ASP A 206 2.94 24.71 -0.72
N LEU A 207 3.50 23.52 -0.93
CA LEU A 207 3.88 23.07 -2.27
C LEU A 207 2.66 22.70 -3.11
N VAL A 208 1.64 22.08 -2.51
CA VAL A 208 0.36 21.80 -3.20
C VAL A 208 -0.31 23.09 -3.70
N LYS A 209 -0.28 24.16 -2.92
CA LYS A 209 -0.79 25.49 -3.32
C LYS A 209 -0.09 26.08 -4.56
N GLN A 210 1.14 25.62 -4.85
CA GLN A 210 1.94 26.08 -5.98
C GLN A 210 1.83 25.18 -7.21
N MET A 211 1.11 24.05 -7.12
CA MET A 211 0.86 23.17 -8.26
C MET A 211 0.00 23.85 -9.32
N LYS A 212 0.06 23.33 -10.53
CA LYS A 212 -0.81 23.81 -11.61
C LYS A 212 -2.28 23.67 -11.21
N PRO A 213 -3.13 24.66 -11.50
CA PRO A 213 -4.57 24.54 -11.23
C PRO A 213 -5.16 23.28 -11.91
N ARG A 214 -5.94 22.52 -11.15
CA ARG A 214 -6.58 21.27 -11.57
C ARG A 214 -5.61 20.14 -11.96
N ALA A 215 -4.36 20.22 -11.51
CA ALA A 215 -3.48 19.06 -11.49
C ALA A 215 -4.09 17.96 -10.61
N VAL A 216 -3.64 16.74 -10.80
CA VAL A 216 -4.13 15.58 -10.05
C VAL A 216 -3.03 15.03 -9.15
N ILE A 217 -3.39 14.73 -7.93
CA ILE A 217 -2.58 13.94 -7.00
C ILE A 217 -3.24 12.58 -6.82
N VAL A 218 -2.45 11.51 -6.96
CA VAL A 218 -2.84 10.16 -6.58
C VAL A 218 -1.89 9.70 -5.47
N ASP A 219 -2.36 9.70 -4.22
CA ASP A 219 -1.54 9.26 -3.09
C ASP A 219 -1.82 7.79 -2.75
N VAL A 220 -0.97 6.91 -3.26
CA VAL A 220 -1.07 5.45 -3.04
C VAL A 220 -0.63 5.08 -1.62
N ALA A 221 0.11 5.95 -0.93
CA ALA A 221 0.58 5.71 0.43
C ALA A 221 -0.50 5.99 1.50
N VAL A 222 -1.72 6.33 1.12
CA VAL A 222 -2.81 6.75 2.03
C VAL A 222 -3.09 5.72 3.13
N ASP A 223 -3.08 4.42 2.84
CA ASP A 223 -3.25 3.33 3.82
C ASP A 223 -2.20 3.39 4.96
N GLN A 224 -1.10 4.13 4.76
CA GLN A 224 -0.05 4.36 5.76
C GLN A 224 0.07 5.84 6.17
N GLY A 225 -1.02 6.58 6.08
CA GLY A 225 -1.13 7.97 6.48
C GLY A 225 -0.80 8.99 5.41
N GLY A 226 -0.49 8.56 4.18
CA GLY A 226 -0.19 9.42 3.04
C GLY A 226 1.20 10.06 3.07
N CYS A 227 1.76 10.33 1.90
CA CYS A 227 3.06 11.02 1.77
C CYS A 227 2.91 12.49 1.31
N ILE A 228 1.69 12.97 1.19
CA ILE A 228 1.33 14.34 0.84
C ILE A 228 0.51 14.93 1.98
N GLU A 229 0.90 16.10 2.48
CA GLU A 229 0.34 16.69 3.71
C GLU A 229 -1.17 16.94 3.63
N THR A 230 -1.67 17.25 2.43
CA THR A 230 -3.09 17.49 2.16
C THR A 230 -3.91 16.21 1.94
N THR A 231 -3.27 15.02 1.98
CA THR A 231 -3.95 13.75 1.76
C THR A 231 -4.87 13.39 2.94
N ARG A 232 -6.08 13.01 2.61
CA ARG A 232 -7.03 12.32 3.49
C ARG A 232 -7.64 11.14 2.75
N GLU A 233 -7.87 10.05 3.46
CA GLU A 233 -8.45 8.84 2.88
C GLU A 233 -9.84 9.11 2.29
N THR A 234 -10.08 8.55 1.11
CA THR A 234 -11.35 8.56 0.39
C THR A 234 -11.83 7.14 0.12
N THR A 235 -13.05 7.00 -0.39
CA THR A 235 -13.67 5.70 -0.71
C THR A 235 -13.83 5.51 -2.20
N HIS A 236 -14.16 4.29 -2.64
CA HIS A 236 -14.47 4.03 -4.05
C HIS A 236 -15.73 4.75 -4.53
N ASP A 237 -16.68 5.03 -3.65
CA ASP A 237 -17.93 5.74 -3.98
C ASP A 237 -17.69 7.26 -4.12
N GLU A 238 -16.83 7.83 -3.27
CA GLU A 238 -16.41 9.24 -3.30
C GLU A 238 -14.89 9.32 -3.42
N PRO A 239 -14.31 9.03 -4.62
CA PRO A 239 -12.88 8.75 -4.75
C PRO A 239 -11.98 9.99 -4.73
N VAL A 240 -12.55 11.19 -4.92
CA VAL A 240 -11.77 12.42 -5.03
C VAL A 240 -12.35 13.57 -4.21
N TYR A 241 -11.49 14.50 -3.87
CA TYR A 241 -11.85 15.85 -3.40
C TYR A 241 -10.92 16.87 -4.00
N GLU A 242 -11.33 18.13 -3.98
CA GLU A 242 -10.50 19.27 -4.40
C GLU A 242 -9.96 19.99 -3.16
N MET A 243 -8.66 20.31 -3.16
CA MET A 243 -8.02 21.16 -2.17
C MET A 243 -6.97 22.05 -2.86
N HIS A 244 -7.01 23.36 -2.59
CA HIS A 244 -6.14 24.35 -3.23
C HIS A 244 -6.18 24.34 -4.76
N GLY A 245 -7.34 23.99 -5.35
CA GLY A 245 -7.49 23.88 -6.80
C GLY A 245 -6.82 22.65 -7.42
N VAL A 246 -6.41 21.68 -6.62
CA VAL A 246 -5.80 20.40 -7.03
C VAL A 246 -6.74 19.26 -6.69
N VAL A 247 -6.94 18.33 -7.63
CA VAL A 247 -7.77 17.13 -7.44
C VAL A 247 -6.95 16.07 -6.71
N HIS A 248 -7.47 15.56 -5.60
CA HIS A 248 -6.83 14.51 -4.81
C HIS A 248 -7.62 13.20 -4.94
N TYR A 249 -6.95 12.14 -5.39
CA TYR A 249 -7.42 10.77 -5.35
C TYR A 249 -6.59 10.01 -4.30
N ALA A 250 -7.22 9.58 -3.23
CA ALA A 250 -6.55 8.90 -2.12
C ALA A 250 -7.43 7.79 -1.55
N VAL A 251 -7.90 6.90 -2.43
CA VAL A 251 -8.81 5.81 -2.07
C VAL A 251 -8.05 4.76 -1.28
N GLY A 252 -8.50 4.50 -0.06
CA GLY A 252 -8.02 3.38 0.73
C GLY A 252 -8.32 2.05 0.03
N ASN A 253 -7.33 1.14 0.05
CA ASN A 253 -7.44 -0.13 -0.65
C ASN A 253 -7.73 0.01 -2.16
N MET A 254 -6.97 0.85 -2.86
CA MET A 254 -7.06 0.98 -4.32
C MET A 254 -7.19 -0.35 -5.09
N PRO A 255 -6.44 -1.43 -4.72
CA PRO A 255 -6.58 -2.73 -5.39
C PRO A 255 -7.98 -3.34 -5.35
N GLY A 256 -8.84 -2.90 -4.42
CA GLY A 256 -10.24 -3.32 -4.34
C GLY A 256 -11.07 -2.94 -5.57
N ALA A 257 -10.66 -1.94 -6.35
CA ALA A 257 -11.32 -1.57 -7.61
C ALA A 257 -11.16 -2.63 -8.71
N VAL A 258 -10.18 -3.52 -8.62
CA VAL A 258 -9.89 -4.56 -9.62
C VAL A 258 -9.78 -5.94 -8.95
N PRO A 259 -10.86 -6.42 -8.31
CA PRO A 259 -10.82 -7.59 -7.42
C PRO A 259 -10.39 -8.88 -8.12
N HIS A 260 -10.71 -9.05 -9.40
CA HIS A 260 -10.26 -10.21 -10.17
C HIS A 260 -8.73 -10.30 -10.18
N THR A 261 -8.04 -9.21 -10.55
CA THR A 261 -6.57 -9.18 -10.59
C THR A 261 -5.97 -9.28 -9.19
N SER A 262 -6.53 -8.53 -8.24
CA SER A 262 -6.01 -8.41 -6.87
C SER A 262 -6.10 -9.72 -6.11
N THR A 263 -7.22 -10.45 -6.24
CA THR A 263 -7.43 -11.72 -5.55
C THR A 263 -6.41 -12.75 -5.99
N TYR A 264 -6.23 -12.95 -7.30
CA TYR A 264 -5.25 -13.92 -7.81
C TYR A 264 -3.82 -13.52 -7.47
N ALA A 265 -3.47 -12.23 -7.58
CA ALA A 265 -2.15 -11.75 -7.24
C ALA A 265 -1.83 -11.98 -5.74
N LEU A 266 -2.79 -11.69 -4.85
CA LEU A 266 -2.62 -11.86 -3.42
C LEU A 266 -2.56 -13.34 -3.02
N THR A 267 -3.51 -14.15 -3.48
CA THR A 267 -3.58 -15.57 -3.11
C THR A 267 -2.37 -16.35 -3.59
N ASN A 268 -1.88 -16.09 -4.80
CA ASN A 268 -0.65 -16.71 -5.31
C ASN A 268 0.57 -16.42 -4.41
N ALA A 269 0.67 -15.21 -3.86
CA ALA A 269 1.78 -14.83 -3.00
C ALA A 269 1.62 -15.33 -1.57
N THR A 270 0.39 -15.29 -1.02
CA THR A 270 0.14 -15.58 0.40
C THR A 270 0.03 -17.06 0.71
N LEU A 271 -0.45 -17.87 -0.23
CA LEU A 271 -0.75 -19.30 0.00
C LEU A 271 0.42 -20.08 0.60
N PRO A 272 1.69 -19.97 0.14
CA PRO A 272 2.79 -20.71 0.74
C PRO A 272 3.01 -20.38 2.22
N TYR A 273 2.91 -19.10 2.57
CA TYR A 273 3.07 -18.62 3.96
C TYR A 273 1.89 -19.00 4.84
N GLN A 274 0.66 -18.91 4.31
CA GLN A 274 -0.56 -19.33 5.00
C GLN A 274 -0.49 -20.82 5.35
N PHE A 275 -0.04 -21.66 4.40
CA PHE A 275 0.13 -23.09 4.60
C PHE A 275 1.17 -23.38 5.69
N GLU A 276 2.30 -22.69 5.70
CA GLU A 276 3.34 -22.85 6.71
C GLU A 276 2.82 -22.49 8.11
N VAL A 277 2.09 -21.36 8.24
CA VAL A 277 1.47 -20.95 9.50
C VAL A 277 0.36 -21.93 9.93
N ALA A 278 -0.45 -22.43 9.01
CA ALA A 278 -1.49 -23.40 9.32
C ALA A 278 -0.93 -24.74 9.84
N VAL A 279 0.20 -25.21 9.29
CA VAL A 279 0.83 -26.49 9.66
C VAL A 279 1.60 -26.39 10.98
N TYR A 280 2.34 -25.31 11.19
CA TYR A 280 3.28 -25.21 12.32
C TYR A 280 2.81 -24.25 13.44
N GLY A 281 1.66 -23.57 13.27
CA GLY A 281 1.27 -22.43 14.09
C GLY A 281 2.16 -21.21 13.82
N ALA A 282 1.73 -20.02 14.22
CA ALA A 282 2.46 -18.78 13.93
C ALA A 282 3.89 -18.77 14.48
N ILE A 283 4.07 -19.17 15.74
CA ILE A 283 5.40 -19.24 16.38
C ILE A 283 6.29 -20.33 15.78
N GLY A 284 5.72 -21.51 15.50
CA GLY A 284 6.46 -22.60 14.87
C GLY A 284 6.92 -22.26 13.46
N ALA A 285 6.08 -21.63 12.67
CA ALA A 285 6.40 -21.13 11.34
C ALA A 285 7.48 -20.03 11.41
N ALA A 286 7.36 -19.07 12.34
CA ALA A 286 8.34 -18.00 12.52
C ALA A 286 9.74 -18.50 12.89
N ARG A 287 9.83 -19.58 13.71
CA ARG A 287 11.13 -20.22 14.04
C ARG A 287 11.77 -20.91 12.83
N ARG A 288 10.98 -21.35 11.86
CA ARG A 288 11.43 -22.05 10.65
C ARG A 288 11.73 -21.10 9.50
N ASN A 289 10.96 -20.03 9.41
CA ASN A 289 11.01 -19.05 8.32
C ASN A 289 11.20 -17.65 8.90
N PRO A 290 12.42 -17.07 8.82
CA PRO A 290 12.69 -15.73 9.32
C PRO A 290 11.78 -14.64 8.70
N ALA A 291 11.30 -14.84 7.48
CA ALA A 291 10.37 -13.88 6.87
C ALA A 291 9.05 -13.80 7.64
N ILE A 292 8.52 -14.93 8.11
CA ILE A 292 7.31 -14.97 8.95
C ILE A 292 7.58 -14.38 10.34
N ALA A 293 8.80 -14.54 10.87
CA ALA A 293 9.17 -13.91 12.15
C ALA A 293 9.02 -12.38 12.10
N HIS A 294 9.43 -11.74 11.01
CA HIS A 294 9.18 -10.31 10.78
C HIS A 294 7.68 -9.98 10.65
N GLY A 295 6.88 -10.96 10.22
CA GLY A 295 5.42 -10.84 10.12
C GLY A 295 4.69 -10.80 11.46
N LEU A 296 5.30 -11.31 12.55
CA LEU A 296 4.69 -11.27 13.89
C LEU A 296 4.57 -9.83 14.39
N ASN A 297 3.34 -9.34 14.53
CA ASN A 297 3.09 -7.97 15.02
C ASN A 297 2.61 -7.95 16.47
N THR A 298 1.77 -8.92 16.85
CA THR A 298 1.31 -9.10 18.24
C THR A 298 1.42 -10.55 18.64
N VAL A 299 1.89 -10.82 19.86
CA VAL A 299 1.98 -12.16 20.46
C VAL A 299 1.74 -12.03 21.97
N ASN A 300 0.85 -12.86 22.51
CA ASN A 300 0.58 -12.95 23.96
C ASN A 300 0.34 -11.58 24.63
N GLY A 301 -0.38 -10.69 23.97
CA GLY A 301 -0.69 -9.35 24.52
C GLY A 301 0.46 -8.34 24.45
N SER A 302 1.50 -8.62 23.66
CA SER A 302 2.66 -7.73 23.50
C SER A 302 2.91 -7.46 22.02
N HIS A 303 3.49 -6.29 21.73
CA HIS A 303 4.03 -6.02 20.39
C HIS A 303 5.24 -6.90 20.11
N ALA A 304 5.31 -7.51 18.93
CA ALA A 304 6.39 -8.37 18.50
C ALA A 304 7.25 -7.77 17.35
N ASN A 305 6.73 -6.76 16.65
CA ASN A 305 7.47 -6.07 15.59
C ASN A 305 7.98 -4.71 16.08
N ALA A 306 9.29 -4.48 16.01
CA ALA A 306 9.93 -3.28 16.56
C ALA A 306 9.51 -1.98 15.83
N ILE A 307 9.34 -2.02 14.51
CA ILE A 307 8.95 -0.85 13.70
C ILE A 307 7.52 -0.44 14.02
N VAL A 308 6.62 -1.42 14.08
CA VAL A 308 5.21 -1.20 14.45
C VAL A 308 5.09 -0.66 15.86
N ALA A 309 5.78 -1.29 16.83
CA ALA A 309 5.78 -0.84 18.22
C ALA A 309 6.28 0.60 18.35
N ALA A 310 7.41 0.94 17.72
CA ALA A 310 7.97 2.30 17.73
C ALA A 310 7.00 3.33 17.14
N SER A 311 6.29 2.98 16.05
CA SER A 311 5.27 3.85 15.43
C SER A 311 4.08 4.14 16.35
N LEU A 312 3.81 3.26 17.31
CA LEU A 312 2.76 3.38 18.34
C LEU A 312 3.28 3.90 19.68
N GLY A 313 4.55 4.32 19.75
CA GLY A 313 5.17 4.80 21.00
C GLY A 313 5.41 3.69 22.05
N ALA A 314 5.48 2.44 21.59
CA ALA A 314 5.64 1.24 22.43
C ALA A 314 6.99 0.55 22.17
N THR A 315 7.28 -0.48 22.96
CA THR A 315 8.46 -1.35 22.79
C THR A 315 8.02 -2.75 22.43
N ALA A 316 8.70 -3.36 21.47
CA ALA A 316 8.47 -4.75 21.10
C ALA A 316 9.22 -5.71 22.04
N VAL A 317 8.64 -6.91 22.21
CA VAL A 317 9.28 -8.05 22.89
C VAL A 317 9.84 -9.02 21.85
N ASP A 318 10.84 -9.82 22.24
CA ASP A 318 11.24 -10.97 21.45
C ASP A 318 10.17 -12.07 21.58
N ALA A 319 9.42 -12.30 20.52
CA ALA A 319 8.35 -13.30 20.50
C ALA A 319 8.84 -14.74 20.33
N LEU A 320 10.11 -14.93 20.00
CA LEU A 320 10.66 -16.26 19.73
C LEU A 320 11.51 -16.81 20.90
N GLY A 321 11.87 -15.96 21.88
CA GLY A 321 12.55 -16.30 23.13
C GLY A 321 13.98 -16.74 22.94
#